data_fe380ac4dd06aeb86062d3b580912c47
#
_entry.id   fe380ac4dd06aeb86062d3b580912c47
#
_cell.length_a   1.000
_cell.length_b   1.000
_cell.length_c   1.000
_cell.angle_alpha   90.00
_cell.angle_beta   90.00
_cell.angle_gamma   90.00
#
_symmetry.space_group_name_H-M   'P 1'
#
loop_
_entity.id
_entity.type
_entity.pdbx_description
1 polymer ?
#
loop_
_entity_poly.entity_id
_entity_poly.type
_entity_poly.pdbx_seq_one_letter_code
_entity_poly.pdbx_strand_id
1 'polypeptide(L)'
;EIKNVCKSFGQAEVLKDIAISIKEGEIYGIIGHSGAGKSTLLRCINGLESYDEGSIKVMGEEVSGLGAKKLREFRKNLGMIFQNFNLLKRKTVYKNVSLPLEVWGYDKEYIDKRVNELLDLVGLGDKAKSKPASLSGGQKQRVAIARALALEPKILLCDEATSALDPKITKDILALLSKINKELGITIVIVTHQMEVVKEVCERVALIDGGIVKAEGRAEDLFLKPGASLKKFLGEEDETTLPDEGINIRIFFPSDCSENALITRMAREANVDFSIVWGKLEKFRENVLGSLVINIEEKDKE
;
A
#
# COMPACT_ATOMS: atom_id res chain seq x y z
N GLU A 1 8.13 -11.45 -8.13
CA GLU A 1 7.24 -11.98 -9.16
C GLU A 1 6.42 -13.11 -8.57
N ILE A 2 5.10 -13.05 -8.74
CA ILE A 2 4.13 -14.04 -8.26
C ILE A 2 3.40 -14.56 -9.49
N LYS A 3 3.36 -15.89 -9.68
CA LYS A 3 2.76 -16.53 -10.87
C LYS A 3 1.85 -17.66 -10.45
N ASN A 4 0.58 -17.54 -10.82
CA ASN A 4 -0.45 -18.59 -10.69
C ASN A 4 -0.49 -19.21 -9.29
N VAL A 5 -0.38 -18.37 -8.25
CA VAL A 5 -0.31 -18.84 -6.85
C VAL A 5 -1.68 -19.18 -6.34
N CYS A 6 -1.82 -20.43 -5.87
CA CYS A 6 -3.01 -20.94 -5.19
C CYS A 6 -2.69 -21.30 -3.74
N LYS A 7 -3.65 -21.04 -2.83
CA LYS A 7 -3.56 -21.42 -1.42
C LYS A 7 -4.91 -21.75 -0.84
N SER A 8 -4.99 -22.91 -0.20
CA SER A 8 -6.17 -23.37 0.51
C SER A 8 -5.87 -23.65 1.98
N PHE A 9 -6.86 -23.49 2.84
CA PHE A 9 -6.88 -23.95 4.22
C PHE A 9 -8.06 -24.91 4.41
N GLY A 10 -7.79 -26.19 4.43
CA GLY A 10 -8.82 -27.22 4.37
C GLY A 10 -9.62 -27.12 3.06
N GLN A 11 -10.93 -26.88 3.17
CA GLN A 11 -11.80 -26.71 1.98
C GLN A 11 -11.91 -25.25 1.51
N ALA A 12 -11.36 -24.31 2.24
CA ALA A 12 -11.44 -22.89 1.90
C ALA A 12 -10.26 -22.48 0.99
N GLU A 13 -10.54 -22.21 -0.27
CA GLU A 13 -9.58 -21.69 -1.22
C GLU A 13 -9.46 -20.18 -1.07
N VAL A 14 -8.29 -19.72 -0.54
CA VAL A 14 -8.04 -18.33 -0.13
C VAL A 14 -7.31 -17.53 -1.20
N LEU A 15 -6.39 -18.16 -1.93
CA LEU A 15 -5.74 -17.57 -3.10
C LEU A 15 -5.99 -18.48 -4.31
N LYS A 16 -6.36 -17.85 -5.43
CA LYS A 16 -6.80 -18.53 -6.66
C LYS A 16 -6.10 -17.89 -7.84
N ASP A 17 -5.09 -18.57 -8.36
CA ASP A 17 -4.39 -18.13 -9.56
C ASP A 17 -3.87 -16.68 -9.49
N ILE A 18 -3.27 -16.31 -8.35
CA ILE A 18 -2.73 -14.97 -8.14
C ILE A 18 -1.48 -14.77 -9.00
N ALA A 19 -1.52 -13.74 -9.86
CA ALA A 19 -0.39 -13.30 -10.66
C ALA A 19 -0.17 -11.80 -10.45
N ILE A 20 1.01 -11.41 -9.90
CA ILE A 20 1.39 -10.03 -9.58
C ILE A 20 2.88 -9.87 -9.84
N SER A 21 3.26 -8.72 -10.42
CA SER A 21 4.65 -8.35 -10.61
C SER A 21 4.96 -7.02 -9.93
N ILE A 22 5.89 -7.04 -8.97
CA ILE A 22 6.31 -5.86 -8.18
C ILE A 22 7.73 -5.50 -8.63
N LYS A 23 7.94 -4.22 -8.94
CA LYS A 23 9.25 -3.71 -9.37
C LYS A 23 10.12 -3.35 -8.17
N GLU A 24 11.43 -3.42 -8.35
CA GLU A 24 12.38 -2.96 -7.34
C GLU A 24 12.22 -1.44 -7.10
N GLY A 25 12.25 -1.03 -5.83
CA GLY A 25 12.15 0.35 -5.41
C GLY A 25 10.76 0.98 -5.41
N GLU A 26 9.71 0.30 -5.95
CA GLU A 26 8.36 0.85 -5.93
C GLU A 26 7.65 0.66 -4.59
N ILE A 27 6.66 1.51 -4.31
CA ILE A 27 5.66 1.30 -3.25
C ILE A 27 4.42 0.70 -3.90
N TYR A 28 4.19 -0.59 -3.63
CA TYR A 28 3.11 -1.38 -4.22
C TYR A 28 2.00 -1.67 -3.21
N GLY A 29 0.75 -1.39 -3.58
CA GLY A 29 -0.43 -1.65 -2.77
C GLY A 29 -1.12 -2.97 -3.12
N ILE A 30 -1.48 -3.76 -2.12
CA ILE A 30 -2.40 -4.90 -2.26
C ILE A 30 -3.67 -4.55 -1.49
N ILE A 31 -4.76 -4.29 -2.22
CA ILE A 31 -6.01 -3.81 -1.66
C ILE A 31 -7.12 -4.86 -1.78
N GLY A 32 -8.17 -4.72 -0.97
CA GLY A 32 -9.33 -5.61 -1.00
C GLY A 32 -10.03 -5.66 0.35
N HIS A 33 -11.21 -6.25 0.38
CA HIS A 33 -11.99 -6.41 1.62
C HIS A 33 -11.28 -7.31 2.64
N SER A 34 -11.73 -7.25 3.90
CA SER A 34 -11.26 -8.19 4.93
C SER A 34 -11.57 -9.63 4.48
N GLY A 35 -10.62 -10.55 4.69
CA GLY A 35 -10.76 -11.95 4.26
C GLY A 35 -10.45 -12.22 2.78
N ALA A 36 -10.09 -11.23 1.96
CA ALA A 36 -9.78 -11.42 0.53
C ALA A 36 -8.47 -12.18 0.24
N GLY A 37 -7.69 -12.59 1.26
CA GLY A 37 -6.44 -13.33 1.09
C GLY A 37 -5.17 -12.49 1.13
N LYS A 38 -5.25 -11.16 1.29
CA LYS A 38 -4.10 -10.23 1.25
C LYS A 38 -2.97 -10.57 2.22
N SER A 39 -3.29 -10.74 3.49
CA SER A 39 -2.29 -11.10 4.52
C SER A 39 -1.74 -12.51 4.31
N THR A 40 -2.53 -13.44 3.76
CA THR A 40 -2.07 -14.78 3.37
C THR A 40 -1.01 -14.66 2.27
N LEU A 41 -1.30 -13.88 1.22
CA LEU A 41 -0.34 -13.64 0.14
C LEU A 41 0.96 -13.01 0.67
N LEU A 42 0.86 -12.01 1.55
CA LEU A 42 2.03 -11.38 2.17
C LEU A 42 2.86 -12.39 2.99
N ARG A 43 2.21 -13.32 3.68
CA ARG A 43 2.87 -14.41 4.42
C ARG A 43 3.48 -15.46 3.50
N CYS A 44 2.91 -15.70 2.32
CA CYS A 44 3.53 -16.54 1.30
C CYS A 44 4.80 -15.87 0.74
N ILE A 45 4.79 -14.55 0.49
CA ILE A 45 5.95 -13.80 0.00
C ILE A 45 7.15 -13.89 0.96
N ASN A 46 6.92 -13.86 2.29
CA ASN A 46 8.01 -13.98 3.26
C ASN A 46 8.27 -15.42 3.75
N GLY A 47 7.60 -16.39 3.16
CA GLY A 47 7.73 -17.81 3.50
C GLY A 47 7.22 -18.16 4.91
N LEU A 48 6.40 -17.31 5.56
CA LEU A 48 5.72 -17.66 6.82
C LEU A 48 4.56 -18.62 6.59
N GLU A 49 4.00 -18.62 5.38
CA GLU A 49 2.97 -19.54 4.93
C GLU A 49 3.43 -20.21 3.63
N SER A 50 3.10 -21.47 3.44
CA SER A 50 3.30 -22.19 2.18
C SER A 50 2.14 -21.91 1.23
N TYR A 51 2.38 -22.04 -0.06
CA TYR A 51 1.34 -22.08 -1.08
C TYR A 51 1.29 -23.45 -1.74
N ASP A 52 0.16 -23.76 -2.35
CA ASP A 52 -0.13 -25.12 -2.84
C ASP A 52 0.31 -25.28 -4.28
N GLU A 53 0.14 -24.24 -5.12
CA GLU A 53 0.52 -24.21 -6.54
C GLU A 53 1.12 -22.85 -6.91
N GLY A 54 1.80 -22.81 -8.06
CA GLY A 54 2.40 -21.60 -8.61
C GLY A 54 3.84 -21.36 -8.17
N SER A 55 4.30 -20.12 -8.32
CA SER A 55 5.67 -19.70 -8.01
C SER A 55 5.70 -18.29 -7.42
N ILE A 56 6.45 -18.11 -6.33
CA ILE A 56 6.78 -16.79 -5.77
C ILE A 56 8.30 -16.63 -5.81
N LYS A 57 8.77 -15.72 -6.66
CA LYS A 57 10.18 -15.33 -6.73
C LYS A 57 10.38 -13.95 -6.13
N VAL A 58 11.24 -13.86 -5.14
CA VAL A 58 11.63 -12.61 -4.48
C VAL A 58 13.11 -12.38 -4.72
N MET A 59 13.47 -11.26 -5.35
CA MET A 59 14.85 -10.98 -5.80
C MET A 59 15.43 -12.11 -6.64
N GLY A 60 14.60 -12.77 -7.47
CA GLY A 60 14.98 -13.89 -8.32
C GLY A 60 15.04 -15.26 -7.62
N GLU A 61 14.94 -15.33 -6.29
CA GLU A 61 14.95 -16.56 -5.50
C GLU A 61 13.54 -17.11 -5.30
N GLU A 62 13.34 -18.39 -5.63
CA GLU A 62 12.05 -19.08 -5.40
C GLU A 62 11.85 -19.34 -3.90
N VAL A 63 10.71 -18.92 -3.37
CA VAL A 63 10.39 -19.06 -1.93
C VAL A 63 10.06 -20.49 -1.56
N SER A 64 9.37 -21.21 -2.47
CA SER A 64 9.03 -22.62 -2.26
C SER A 64 10.27 -23.48 -2.23
N GLY A 65 10.32 -24.43 -1.29
CA GLY A 65 11.43 -25.39 -1.20
C GLY A 65 12.70 -24.87 -0.54
N LEU A 66 12.72 -23.63 -0.04
CA LEU A 66 13.82 -23.13 0.78
C LEU A 66 13.94 -23.92 2.07
N GLY A 67 15.07 -24.61 2.28
CA GLY A 67 15.37 -25.25 3.55
C GLY A 67 15.52 -24.24 4.69
N ALA A 68 15.33 -24.66 5.93
CA ALA A 68 15.26 -23.77 7.11
C ALA A 68 16.42 -22.75 7.21
N LYS A 69 17.64 -23.13 6.89
CA LYS A 69 18.80 -22.22 6.91
C LYS A 69 18.68 -21.15 5.83
N LYS A 70 18.42 -21.54 4.57
CA LYS A 70 18.23 -20.60 3.45
C LYS A 70 17.04 -19.69 3.67
N LEU A 71 15.92 -20.21 4.17
CA LEU A 71 14.73 -19.42 4.49
C LEU A 71 15.02 -18.36 5.55
N ARG A 72 15.84 -18.67 6.55
CA ARG A 72 16.29 -17.69 7.54
C ARG A 72 17.13 -16.58 6.89
N GLU A 73 18.10 -16.93 6.04
CA GLU A 73 18.93 -15.99 5.29
C GLU A 73 18.10 -15.14 4.33
N PHE A 74 17.17 -15.75 3.61
CA PHE A 74 16.18 -15.08 2.77
C PHE A 74 15.39 -14.00 3.54
N ARG A 75 14.86 -14.35 4.71
CA ARG A 75 14.09 -13.43 5.56
C ARG A 75 14.92 -12.26 6.12
N LYS A 76 16.24 -12.34 6.13
CA LYS A 76 17.12 -11.21 6.46
C LYS A 76 16.90 -10.02 5.52
N ASN A 77 16.60 -10.30 4.25
CA ASN A 77 16.35 -9.29 3.24
C ASN A 77 14.90 -8.72 3.28
N LEU A 78 14.05 -9.23 4.17
CA LEU A 78 12.65 -8.85 4.27
C LEU A 78 12.35 -8.25 5.65
N GLY A 79 12.00 -6.96 5.69
CA GLY A 79 11.42 -6.36 6.89
C GLY A 79 9.92 -6.63 6.93
N MET A 80 9.38 -6.91 8.11
CA MET A 80 7.93 -7.12 8.29
C MET A 80 7.36 -6.19 9.36
N ILE A 81 6.33 -5.45 8.99
CA ILE A 81 5.53 -4.61 9.89
C ILE A 81 4.15 -5.25 10.00
N PHE A 82 3.74 -5.56 11.22
CA PHE A 82 2.48 -6.23 11.51
C PHE A 82 1.42 -5.22 11.98
N GLN A 83 0.17 -5.53 11.76
CA GLN A 83 -1.00 -4.75 12.17
C GLN A 83 -0.97 -4.37 13.67
N ASN A 84 -0.60 -5.30 14.54
CA ASN A 84 -0.58 -5.12 16.00
C ASN A 84 0.80 -4.74 16.56
N PHE A 85 1.69 -4.11 15.75
CA PHE A 85 3.07 -3.73 16.09
C PHE A 85 3.97 -4.89 16.53
N ASN A 86 3.46 -5.91 17.18
CA ASN A 86 4.16 -7.09 17.72
C ASN A 86 5.44 -6.74 18.51
N LEU A 87 5.37 -5.67 19.33
CA LEU A 87 6.49 -5.26 20.18
C LEU A 87 6.59 -6.13 21.44
N LEU A 88 7.82 -6.39 21.84
CA LEU A 88 8.11 -7.09 23.10
C LEU A 88 7.78 -6.16 24.28
N LYS A 89 6.61 -6.32 24.90
CA LYS A 89 6.03 -5.43 25.92
C LYS A 89 6.94 -5.22 27.13
N ARG A 90 7.73 -6.24 27.50
CA ARG A 90 8.65 -6.20 28.67
C ARG A 90 10.02 -5.62 28.36
N LYS A 91 10.35 -5.44 27.08
CA LYS A 91 11.64 -4.88 26.62
C LYS A 91 11.50 -3.39 26.31
N THR A 92 12.63 -2.67 26.38
CA THR A 92 12.68 -1.25 25.98
C THR A 92 12.54 -1.07 24.47
N VAL A 93 12.36 0.17 24.02
CA VAL A 93 12.40 0.54 22.58
C VAL A 93 13.72 0.10 21.97
N TYR A 94 14.85 0.46 22.59
CA TYR A 94 16.18 0.01 22.17
C TYR A 94 16.23 -1.51 21.97
N LYS A 95 15.79 -2.29 22.97
CA LYS A 95 15.81 -3.76 22.89
C LYS A 95 14.83 -4.36 21.87
N ASN A 96 13.77 -3.66 21.52
CA ASN A 96 12.89 -4.08 20.42
C ASN A 96 13.59 -3.91 19.06
N VAL A 97 14.33 -2.80 18.87
CA VAL A 97 15.04 -2.53 17.62
C VAL A 97 16.32 -3.35 17.50
N SER A 98 17.06 -3.57 18.62
CA SER A 98 18.31 -4.35 18.61
C SER A 98 18.10 -5.85 18.43
N LEU A 99 16.91 -6.38 18.73
CA LEU A 99 16.65 -7.82 18.74
C LEU A 99 17.05 -8.55 17.46
N PRO A 100 16.69 -8.09 16.26
CA PRO A 100 17.11 -8.78 15.02
C PRO A 100 18.63 -8.86 14.89
N LEU A 101 19.35 -7.79 15.24
CA LEU A 101 20.81 -7.74 15.18
C LEU A 101 21.45 -8.68 16.21
N GLU A 102 20.93 -8.73 17.44
CA GLU A 102 21.37 -9.65 18.49
C GLU A 102 21.18 -11.11 18.08
N VAL A 103 20.03 -11.44 17.48
CA VAL A 103 19.73 -12.82 16.98
C VAL A 103 20.67 -13.24 15.86
N TRP A 104 21.15 -12.28 15.05
CA TRP A 104 22.13 -12.53 13.97
C TRP A 104 23.57 -12.46 14.45
N GLY A 105 23.82 -12.15 15.74
CA GLY A 105 25.15 -12.19 16.34
C GLY A 105 26.07 -11.02 15.95
N TYR A 106 25.50 -9.86 15.61
CA TYR A 106 26.29 -8.65 15.39
C TYR A 106 26.97 -8.20 16.70
N ASP A 107 28.14 -7.58 16.58
CA ASP A 107 28.85 -7.02 17.74
C ASP A 107 28.08 -5.85 18.36
N LYS A 108 28.42 -5.57 19.62
CA LYS A 108 27.71 -4.57 20.41
C LYS A 108 27.88 -3.15 19.85
N GLU A 109 29.06 -2.81 19.36
CA GLU A 109 29.36 -1.48 18.82
C GLU A 109 28.52 -1.20 17.57
N TYR A 110 28.45 -2.16 16.64
CA TYR A 110 27.57 -2.07 15.47
C TYR A 110 26.10 -1.95 15.89
N ILE A 111 25.64 -2.78 16.83
CA ILE A 111 24.25 -2.74 17.32
C ILE A 111 23.92 -1.36 17.90
N ASP A 112 24.78 -0.82 18.78
CA ASP A 112 24.58 0.47 19.42
C ASP A 112 24.48 1.59 18.37
N LYS A 113 25.40 1.62 17.41
CA LYS A 113 25.40 2.58 16.30
C LYS A 113 24.12 2.46 15.47
N ARG A 114 23.81 1.26 14.98
CA ARG A 114 22.67 1.01 14.08
C ARG A 114 21.32 1.31 14.73
N VAL A 115 21.14 0.94 15.99
CA VAL A 115 19.90 1.22 16.73
C VAL A 115 19.70 2.73 16.92
N ASN A 116 20.75 3.49 17.25
CA ASN A 116 20.64 4.93 17.38
C ASN A 116 20.29 5.59 16.05
N GLU A 117 20.97 5.23 14.94
CA GLU A 117 20.63 5.70 13.59
C GLU A 117 19.14 5.46 13.25
N LEU A 118 18.64 4.26 13.54
CA LEU A 118 17.25 3.91 13.26
C LEU A 118 16.26 4.65 14.17
N LEU A 119 16.60 4.85 15.44
CA LEU A 119 15.74 5.61 16.35
C LEU A 119 15.70 7.09 15.96
N ASP A 120 16.80 7.65 15.49
CA ASP A 120 16.85 9.03 14.98
C ASP A 120 16.05 9.14 13.67
N LEU A 121 16.19 8.17 12.74
CA LEU A 121 15.41 8.12 11.51
C LEU A 121 13.90 8.17 11.77
N VAL A 122 13.41 7.44 12.79
CA VAL A 122 11.99 7.41 13.14
C VAL A 122 11.59 8.48 14.17
N GLY A 123 12.52 9.35 14.61
CA GLY A 123 12.28 10.43 15.54
C GLY A 123 11.97 9.98 16.98
N LEU A 124 12.65 8.94 17.47
CA LEU A 124 12.46 8.35 18.81
C LEU A 124 13.76 8.16 19.59
N GLY A 125 14.82 8.92 19.31
CA GLY A 125 16.10 8.83 20.01
C GLY A 125 15.95 9.03 21.52
N ASP A 126 15.11 9.99 21.96
CA ASP A 126 14.81 10.28 23.37
C ASP A 126 14.02 9.17 24.08
N LYS A 127 13.42 8.24 23.34
CA LYS A 127 12.58 7.15 23.85
C LYS A 127 13.29 5.79 23.94
N ALA A 128 14.59 5.72 23.66
CA ALA A 128 15.35 4.45 23.61
C ALA A 128 15.17 3.59 24.89
N LYS A 129 15.10 4.20 26.05
CA LYS A 129 14.93 3.53 27.36
C LYS A 129 13.47 3.27 27.74
N SER A 130 12.50 3.84 27.02
CA SER A 130 11.07 3.69 27.28
C SER A 130 10.59 2.28 26.97
N LYS A 131 9.49 1.85 27.58
CA LYS A 131 8.81 0.58 27.27
C LYS A 131 7.59 0.82 26.37
N PRO A 132 7.16 -0.15 25.56
CA PRO A 132 6.00 -0.01 24.68
C PRO A 132 4.71 0.46 25.37
N ALA A 133 4.53 0.13 26.65
CA ALA A 133 3.35 0.54 27.43
C ALA A 133 3.22 2.07 27.58
N SER A 134 4.34 2.80 27.58
CA SER A 134 4.35 4.27 27.70
C SER A 134 4.31 5.02 26.37
N LEU A 135 4.16 4.31 25.24
CA LEU A 135 4.18 4.87 23.89
C LEU A 135 2.77 5.01 23.33
N SER A 136 2.54 6.08 22.55
CA SER A 136 1.35 6.21 21.71
C SER A 136 1.33 5.15 20.58
N GLY A 137 0.19 4.97 19.92
CA GLY A 137 0.05 4.07 18.77
C GLY A 137 1.06 4.38 17.65
N GLY A 138 1.16 5.66 17.26
CA GLY A 138 2.13 6.10 16.25
C GLY A 138 3.59 5.88 16.66
N GLN A 139 3.93 6.10 17.94
CA GLN A 139 5.26 5.80 18.45
C GLN A 139 5.57 4.29 18.41
N LYS A 140 4.61 3.44 18.79
CA LYS A 140 4.74 1.97 18.67
C LYS A 140 5.00 1.56 17.22
N GLN A 141 4.28 2.18 16.28
CA GLN A 141 4.45 1.91 14.85
C GLN A 141 5.85 2.32 14.37
N ARG A 142 6.34 3.50 14.77
CA ARG A 142 7.70 3.95 14.47
C ARG A 142 8.76 2.98 15.01
N VAL A 143 8.58 2.44 16.20
CA VAL A 143 9.47 1.39 16.76
C VAL A 143 9.40 0.11 15.91
N ALA A 144 8.21 -0.31 15.46
CA ALA A 144 8.05 -1.48 14.61
C ALA A 144 8.74 -1.28 13.24
N ILE A 145 8.67 -0.08 12.67
CA ILE A 145 9.39 0.30 11.45
C ILE A 145 10.91 0.23 11.69
N ALA A 146 11.43 0.86 12.73
CA ALA A 146 12.85 0.83 13.06
C ALA A 146 13.37 -0.62 13.23
N ARG A 147 12.61 -1.47 13.94
CA ARG A 147 12.94 -2.89 14.10
C ARG A 147 12.97 -3.63 12.76
N ALA A 148 11.99 -3.37 11.88
CA ALA A 148 11.93 -4.00 10.56
C ALA A 148 13.11 -3.61 9.66
N LEU A 149 13.67 -2.41 9.85
CA LEU A 149 14.83 -1.90 9.11
C LEU A 149 16.19 -2.33 9.70
N ALA A 150 16.21 -2.99 10.87
CA ALA A 150 17.45 -3.27 11.60
C ALA A 150 18.49 -4.04 10.77
N LEU A 151 18.05 -5.03 10.00
CA LEU A 151 18.91 -5.90 9.17
C LEU A 151 19.12 -5.38 7.73
N GLU A 152 18.81 -4.11 7.46
CA GLU A 152 18.96 -3.49 6.13
C GLU A 152 18.22 -4.26 5.03
N PRO A 153 16.90 -4.49 5.20
CA PRO A 153 16.14 -5.29 4.24
C PRO A 153 16.08 -4.59 2.86
N LYS A 154 15.95 -5.38 1.82
CA LYS A 154 15.68 -4.89 0.46
C LYS A 154 14.20 -4.63 0.22
N ILE A 155 13.34 -5.33 0.96
CA ILE A 155 11.88 -5.24 0.82
C ILE A 155 11.26 -5.08 2.21
N LEU A 156 10.31 -4.15 2.34
CA LEU A 156 9.51 -3.93 3.53
C LEU A 156 8.07 -4.37 3.26
N LEU A 157 7.59 -5.34 4.00
CA LEU A 157 6.24 -5.87 3.92
C LEU A 157 5.39 -5.27 5.05
N CYS A 158 4.30 -4.58 4.72
CA CYS A 158 3.42 -3.89 5.65
C CYS A 158 2.03 -4.56 5.65
N ASP A 159 1.71 -5.31 6.71
CA ASP A 159 0.39 -5.93 6.88
C ASP A 159 -0.50 -5.01 7.71
N GLU A 160 -1.37 -4.25 7.03
CA GLU A 160 -2.30 -3.28 7.63
C GLU A 160 -1.63 -2.33 8.65
N ALA A 161 -0.46 -1.83 8.33
CA ALA A 161 0.44 -1.10 9.21
C ALA A 161 -0.16 0.21 9.79
N THR A 162 -1.28 0.69 9.28
CA THR A 162 -1.93 1.95 9.72
C THR A 162 -3.35 1.77 10.23
N SER A 163 -3.92 0.56 10.17
CA SER A 163 -5.34 0.31 10.47
C SER A 163 -5.76 0.64 11.90
N ALA A 164 -4.82 0.63 12.85
CA ALA A 164 -5.05 0.94 14.27
C ALA A 164 -4.68 2.38 14.65
N LEU A 165 -4.44 3.26 13.68
CA LEU A 165 -3.99 4.64 13.89
C LEU A 165 -5.06 5.64 13.44
N ASP A 166 -5.06 6.82 14.08
CA ASP A 166 -5.90 7.92 13.63
C ASP A 166 -5.39 8.51 12.29
N PRO A 167 -6.23 9.24 11.54
CA PRO A 167 -5.87 9.73 10.20
C PRO A 167 -4.62 10.62 10.15
N LYS A 168 -4.38 11.44 11.19
CA LYS A 168 -3.22 12.33 11.25
C LYS A 168 -1.94 11.51 11.42
N ILE A 169 -1.94 10.59 12.37
CA ILE A 169 -0.81 9.70 12.62
C ILE A 169 -0.56 8.78 11.41
N THR A 170 -1.61 8.32 10.75
CA THR A 170 -1.51 7.55 9.48
C THR A 170 -0.71 8.32 8.45
N LYS A 171 -1.02 9.59 8.19
CA LYS A 171 -0.26 10.44 7.25
C LYS A 171 1.22 10.56 7.63
N ASP A 172 1.51 10.78 8.92
CA ASP A 172 2.88 10.87 9.42
C ASP A 172 3.68 9.57 9.21
N ILE A 173 3.03 8.41 9.38
CA ILE A 173 3.64 7.10 9.13
C ILE A 173 3.85 6.86 7.62
N LEU A 174 2.89 7.23 6.79
CA LEU A 174 3.01 7.10 5.34
C LEU A 174 4.12 8.02 4.78
N ALA A 175 4.21 9.25 5.27
CA ALA A 175 5.31 10.15 4.93
C ALA A 175 6.68 9.57 5.33
N LEU A 176 6.77 8.95 6.52
CA LEU A 176 7.97 8.24 6.95
C LEU A 176 8.31 7.06 6.03
N LEU A 177 7.34 6.23 5.64
CA LEU A 177 7.56 5.11 4.72
C LEU A 177 8.00 5.60 3.33
N SER A 178 7.39 6.66 2.80
CA SER A 178 7.80 7.28 1.55
C SER A 178 9.24 7.83 1.61
N LYS A 179 9.60 8.48 2.73
CA LYS A 179 10.98 8.95 2.97
C LYS A 179 11.96 7.77 2.98
N ILE A 180 11.66 6.71 3.72
CA ILE A 180 12.49 5.49 3.80
C ILE A 180 12.66 4.86 2.41
N ASN A 181 11.59 4.74 1.63
CA ASN A 181 11.66 4.22 0.26
C ASN A 181 12.59 5.06 -0.62
N LYS A 182 12.43 6.39 -0.61
CA LYS A 182 13.24 7.31 -1.42
C LYS A 182 14.72 7.34 -1.00
N GLU A 183 15.01 7.37 0.30
CA GLU A 183 16.38 7.49 0.83
C GLU A 183 17.15 6.17 0.78
N LEU A 184 16.49 5.04 1.02
CA LEU A 184 17.14 3.73 1.09
C LEU A 184 16.95 2.90 -0.18
N GLY A 185 16.11 3.33 -1.14
CA GLY A 185 15.83 2.61 -2.38
C GLY A 185 15.14 1.26 -2.18
N ILE A 186 14.48 1.03 -1.03
CA ILE A 186 13.85 -0.26 -0.72
C ILE A 186 12.46 -0.37 -1.34
N THR A 187 12.09 -1.57 -1.76
CA THR A 187 10.73 -1.88 -2.21
C THR A 187 9.79 -1.96 -1.01
N ILE A 188 8.60 -1.36 -1.09
CA ILE A 188 7.60 -1.46 -0.02
C ILE A 188 6.32 -2.09 -0.57
N VAL A 189 5.84 -3.15 0.08
CA VAL A 189 4.56 -3.78 -0.23
C VAL A 189 3.59 -3.52 0.91
N ILE A 190 2.49 -2.83 0.62
CA ILE A 190 1.50 -2.42 1.62
C ILE A 190 0.19 -3.16 1.38
N VAL A 191 -0.21 -3.98 2.35
CA VAL A 191 -1.55 -4.55 2.41
C VAL A 191 -2.46 -3.60 3.17
N THR A 192 -3.57 -3.20 2.57
CA THR A 192 -4.53 -2.29 3.19
C THR A 192 -5.94 -2.43 2.60
N HIS A 193 -6.93 -2.00 3.35
CA HIS A 193 -8.29 -1.73 2.87
C HIS A 193 -8.61 -0.22 2.87
N GLN A 194 -7.65 0.62 3.27
CA GLN A 194 -7.80 2.08 3.38
C GLN A 194 -7.33 2.75 2.10
N MET A 195 -8.25 3.43 1.40
CA MET A 195 -7.95 4.11 0.14
C MET A 195 -7.00 5.30 0.30
N GLU A 196 -7.06 5.97 1.45
CA GLU A 196 -6.18 7.08 1.79
C GLU A 196 -4.71 6.65 1.74
N VAL A 197 -4.41 5.42 2.19
CA VAL A 197 -3.05 4.85 2.14
C VAL A 197 -2.58 4.70 0.69
N VAL A 198 -3.47 4.17 -0.16
CA VAL A 198 -3.16 3.99 -1.59
C VAL A 198 -2.87 5.31 -2.27
N LYS A 199 -3.76 6.30 -2.07
CA LYS A 199 -3.65 7.63 -2.67
C LYS A 199 -2.41 8.39 -2.21
N GLU A 200 -2.00 8.20 -0.97
CA GLU A 200 -0.89 8.94 -0.38
C GLU A 200 0.48 8.43 -0.84
N VAL A 201 0.66 7.10 -1.00
CA VAL A 201 2.02 6.55 -1.21
C VAL A 201 2.15 5.51 -2.31
N CYS A 202 1.09 4.76 -2.69
CA CYS A 202 1.24 3.66 -3.65
C CYS A 202 1.40 4.16 -5.09
N GLU A 203 2.34 3.59 -5.82
CA GLU A 203 2.54 3.85 -7.26
C GLU A 203 1.66 2.93 -8.11
N ARG A 204 1.67 1.64 -7.77
CA ARG A 204 0.82 0.62 -8.40
C ARG A 204 0.07 -0.15 -7.33
N VAL A 205 -1.07 -0.71 -7.72
CA VAL A 205 -1.90 -1.50 -6.82
C VAL A 205 -2.49 -2.71 -7.53
N ALA A 206 -2.75 -3.77 -6.76
CA ALA A 206 -3.60 -4.88 -7.14
C ALA A 206 -4.81 -4.93 -6.21
N LEU A 207 -6.01 -5.01 -6.79
CA LEU A 207 -7.25 -5.30 -6.07
C LEU A 207 -7.45 -6.81 -6.02
N ILE A 208 -7.46 -7.37 -4.82
CA ILE A 208 -7.80 -8.78 -4.58
C ILE A 208 -9.21 -8.86 -4.00
N ASP A 209 -10.06 -9.63 -4.64
CA ASP A 209 -11.42 -9.92 -4.17
C ASP A 209 -11.77 -11.39 -4.44
N GLY A 210 -12.30 -12.08 -3.42
CA GLY A 210 -12.61 -13.51 -3.49
C GLY A 210 -11.41 -14.41 -3.81
N GLY A 211 -10.19 -13.98 -3.44
CA GLY A 211 -8.95 -14.73 -3.66
C GLY A 211 -8.34 -14.57 -5.06
N ILE A 212 -8.88 -13.70 -5.92
CA ILE A 212 -8.35 -13.43 -7.28
C ILE A 212 -8.00 -11.96 -7.47
N VAL A 213 -7.05 -11.68 -8.37
CA VAL A 213 -6.74 -10.31 -8.79
C VAL A 213 -7.83 -9.82 -9.74
N LYS A 214 -8.57 -8.81 -9.34
CA LYS A 214 -9.66 -8.20 -10.12
C LYS A 214 -9.22 -7.01 -10.96
N ALA A 215 -8.18 -6.30 -10.50
CA ALA A 215 -7.59 -5.18 -11.22
C ALA A 215 -6.14 -5.00 -10.76
N GLU A 216 -5.25 -4.63 -11.66
CA GLU A 216 -3.86 -4.27 -11.38
C GLU A 216 -3.43 -3.14 -12.30
N GLY A 217 -2.68 -2.16 -11.79
CA GLY A 217 -2.17 -1.06 -12.57
C GLY A 217 -1.63 0.08 -11.71
N ARG A 218 -1.34 1.21 -12.37
CA ARG A 218 -0.99 2.45 -11.65
C ARG A 218 -2.19 2.89 -10.81
N ALA A 219 -1.94 3.30 -9.58
CA ALA A 219 -2.99 3.75 -8.69
C ALA A 219 -3.83 4.88 -9.32
N GLU A 220 -3.16 5.88 -9.88
CA GLU A 220 -3.80 7.02 -10.55
C GLU A 220 -4.76 6.60 -11.65
N ASP A 221 -4.32 5.70 -12.57
CA ASP A 221 -5.13 5.27 -13.71
C ASP A 221 -6.35 4.46 -13.28
N LEU A 222 -6.16 3.56 -12.32
CA LEU A 222 -7.25 2.73 -11.80
C LEU A 222 -8.33 3.54 -11.09
N PHE A 223 -7.93 4.58 -10.33
CA PHE A 223 -8.89 5.43 -9.62
C PHE A 223 -9.49 6.53 -10.48
N LEU A 224 -8.79 6.97 -11.52
CA LEU A 224 -9.35 7.93 -12.49
C LEU A 224 -10.46 7.28 -13.33
N LYS A 225 -10.25 6.01 -13.74
CA LYS A 225 -11.21 5.25 -14.55
C LYS A 225 -11.49 3.89 -13.88
N PRO A 226 -12.21 3.86 -12.75
CA PRO A 226 -12.44 2.64 -12.02
C PRO A 226 -13.29 1.65 -12.84
N GLY A 227 -12.78 0.44 -13.03
CA GLY A 227 -13.57 -0.68 -13.56
C GLY A 227 -14.63 -1.14 -12.56
N ALA A 228 -15.57 -1.98 -13.01
CA ALA A 228 -16.72 -2.43 -12.20
C ALA A 228 -16.32 -2.99 -10.82
N SER A 229 -15.28 -3.83 -10.76
CA SER A 229 -14.80 -4.41 -9.49
C SER A 229 -14.26 -3.36 -8.53
N LEU A 230 -13.56 -2.34 -9.04
CA LEU A 230 -13.02 -1.26 -8.21
C LEU A 230 -14.12 -0.30 -7.77
N LYS A 231 -15.09 0.03 -8.63
CA LYS A 231 -16.28 0.82 -8.26
C LYS A 231 -17.02 0.17 -7.09
N LYS A 232 -17.31 -1.13 -7.21
CA LYS A 232 -17.95 -1.91 -6.14
C LYS A 232 -17.14 -1.88 -4.83
N PHE A 233 -15.83 -2.02 -4.93
CA PHE A 233 -14.94 -1.97 -3.77
C PHE A 233 -14.92 -0.59 -3.11
N LEU A 234 -15.02 0.48 -3.91
CA LEU A 234 -15.08 1.87 -3.43
C LEU A 234 -16.45 2.26 -2.85
N GLY A 235 -17.47 1.40 -3.00
CA GLY A 235 -18.86 1.75 -2.67
C GLY A 235 -19.45 2.81 -3.61
N GLU A 236 -18.85 3.00 -4.77
CA GLU A 236 -19.36 3.86 -5.84
C GLU A 236 -20.42 3.05 -6.61
N GLU A 237 -21.57 2.82 -5.97
CA GLU A 237 -22.73 2.23 -6.63
C GLU A 237 -23.37 3.29 -7.51
N ASP A 238 -23.64 2.89 -8.73
CA ASP A 238 -24.30 3.53 -9.87
C ASP A 238 -24.67 5.02 -9.77
N GLU A 239 -24.43 5.68 -10.86
CA GLU A 239 -24.75 7.05 -11.23
C GLU A 239 -26.27 7.36 -11.20
N THR A 240 -26.98 6.83 -10.21
CA THR A 240 -28.44 6.96 -10.03
C THR A 240 -28.89 8.41 -9.79
N THR A 241 -27.94 9.34 -9.69
CA THR A 241 -28.24 10.77 -9.50
C THR A 241 -27.99 11.61 -10.75
N LEU A 242 -27.57 10.99 -11.87
CA LEU A 242 -27.40 11.72 -13.14
C LEU A 242 -28.77 12.00 -13.75
N PRO A 243 -28.95 13.15 -14.43
CA PRO A 243 -30.17 13.43 -15.16
C PRO A 243 -30.45 12.36 -16.22
N ASP A 244 -31.72 11.94 -16.31
CA ASP A 244 -32.20 11.03 -17.35
C ASP A 244 -32.33 11.73 -18.71
N GLU A 245 -32.56 13.05 -18.71
CA GLU A 245 -32.68 13.88 -19.91
C GLU A 245 -31.34 14.46 -20.32
N GLY A 246 -31.12 14.64 -21.62
CA GLY A 246 -29.88 15.16 -22.18
C GLY A 246 -28.78 14.09 -22.32
N ILE A 247 -27.55 14.54 -22.57
CA ILE A 247 -26.38 13.68 -22.78
C ILE A 247 -25.42 13.89 -21.62
N ASN A 248 -25.14 12.84 -20.86
CA ASN A 248 -24.15 12.86 -19.80
C ASN A 248 -22.77 12.48 -20.35
N ILE A 249 -21.82 13.40 -20.29
CA ILE A 249 -20.43 13.21 -20.74
C ILE A 249 -19.51 13.23 -19.53
N ARG A 250 -18.73 12.15 -19.35
CA ARG A 250 -17.71 12.10 -18.29
C ARG A 250 -16.36 12.56 -18.84
N ILE A 251 -15.79 13.57 -18.19
CA ILE A 251 -14.50 14.16 -18.51
C ILE A 251 -13.50 13.81 -17.42
N PHE A 252 -12.33 13.33 -17.80
CA PHE A 252 -11.24 13.00 -16.89
C PHE A 252 -10.12 14.03 -17.02
N PHE A 253 -9.60 14.48 -15.86
CA PHE A 253 -8.52 15.44 -15.76
C PHE A 253 -7.28 14.74 -15.19
N PRO A 254 -6.30 14.37 -16.02
CA PRO A 254 -4.99 13.93 -15.53
C PRO A 254 -4.25 15.11 -14.85
N SER A 255 -3.21 14.79 -14.08
CA SER A 255 -2.50 15.74 -13.22
C SER A 255 -1.98 17.01 -13.92
N ASP A 256 -1.58 16.90 -15.17
CA ASP A 256 -1.05 17.98 -15.99
C ASP A 256 -2.11 18.96 -16.50
N CYS A 257 -3.39 18.61 -16.37
CA CYS A 257 -4.52 19.43 -16.83
C CYS A 257 -5.30 20.10 -15.69
N SER A 258 -5.03 19.76 -14.42
CA SER A 258 -5.84 20.21 -13.28
C SER A 258 -5.79 21.72 -13.01
N GLU A 259 -4.73 22.40 -13.45
CA GLU A 259 -4.55 23.85 -13.26
C GLU A 259 -5.05 24.70 -14.45
N ASN A 260 -5.48 24.06 -15.54
CA ASN A 260 -5.94 24.75 -16.73
C ASN A 260 -7.45 25.00 -16.68
N ALA A 261 -7.89 26.18 -17.15
CA ALA A 261 -9.31 26.52 -17.32
C ALA A 261 -9.97 25.69 -18.46
N LEU A 262 -9.76 24.35 -18.44
CA LEU A 262 -10.13 23.47 -19.54
C LEU A 262 -11.64 23.49 -19.81
N ILE A 263 -12.44 23.45 -18.75
CA ILE A 263 -13.91 23.40 -18.85
C ILE A 263 -14.47 24.66 -19.50
N THR A 264 -14.02 25.84 -19.04
CA THR A 264 -14.47 27.10 -19.61
C THR A 264 -13.96 27.31 -21.02
N ARG A 265 -12.80 26.76 -21.37
CA ARG A 265 -12.28 26.77 -22.73
C ARG A 265 -13.12 25.89 -23.65
N MET A 266 -13.41 24.64 -23.20
CA MET A 266 -14.29 23.72 -23.93
C MET A 266 -15.66 24.33 -24.20
N ALA A 267 -16.31 24.94 -23.19
CA ALA A 267 -17.59 25.60 -23.34
C ALA A 267 -17.56 26.70 -24.44
N ARG A 268 -16.50 27.52 -24.44
CA ARG A 268 -16.33 28.60 -25.42
C ARG A 268 -15.99 28.09 -26.83
N GLU A 269 -15.11 27.10 -26.93
CA GLU A 269 -14.69 26.57 -28.25
C GLU A 269 -15.81 25.74 -28.89
N ALA A 270 -16.55 24.98 -28.13
CA ALA A 270 -17.70 24.20 -28.61
C ALA A 270 -18.98 25.06 -28.75
N ASN A 271 -18.99 26.27 -28.17
CA ASN A 271 -20.17 27.16 -28.11
C ASN A 271 -21.44 26.41 -27.58
N VAL A 272 -21.23 25.59 -26.53
CA VAL A 272 -22.28 24.78 -25.92
C VAL A 272 -22.42 25.13 -24.46
N ASP A 273 -23.65 25.31 -24.01
CA ASP A 273 -23.98 25.41 -22.61
C ASP A 273 -24.17 24.01 -22.01
N PHE A 274 -23.61 23.76 -20.82
CA PHE A 274 -23.76 22.51 -20.12
C PHE A 274 -23.89 22.72 -18.61
N SER A 275 -24.55 21.78 -17.94
CA SER A 275 -24.61 21.71 -16.49
C SER A 275 -23.56 20.75 -15.95
N ILE A 276 -22.87 21.12 -14.86
CA ILE A 276 -22.02 20.17 -14.11
C ILE A 276 -22.95 19.44 -13.15
N VAL A 277 -23.16 18.15 -13.41
CA VAL A 277 -24.09 17.32 -12.63
C VAL A 277 -23.38 16.44 -11.59
N TRP A 278 -22.09 16.23 -11.75
CA TRP A 278 -21.23 15.53 -10.79
C TRP A 278 -19.77 15.92 -10.98
N GLY A 279 -18.99 15.91 -9.87
CA GLY A 279 -17.57 16.18 -9.97
C GLY A 279 -16.82 15.69 -8.72
N LYS A 280 -15.58 15.22 -8.95
CA LYS A 280 -14.68 14.74 -7.91
C LYS A 280 -13.26 15.15 -8.24
N LEU A 281 -12.58 15.77 -7.27
CA LEU A 281 -11.13 16.03 -7.32
C LEU A 281 -10.47 15.22 -6.20
N GLU A 282 -9.44 14.51 -6.54
CA GLU A 282 -8.71 13.67 -5.59
C GLU A 282 -7.21 13.89 -5.71
N LYS A 283 -6.54 13.92 -4.57
CA LYS A 283 -5.09 14.01 -4.51
C LYS A 283 -4.48 12.62 -4.45
N PHE A 284 -3.55 12.34 -5.38
CA PHE A 284 -2.72 11.14 -5.41
C PHE A 284 -1.26 11.55 -5.29
N ARG A 285 -0.63 11.27 -4.13
CA ARG A 285 0.74 11.71 -3.85
C ARG A 285 0.89 13.23 -4.05
N GLU A 286 1.62 13.67 -5.07
CA GLU A 286 1.78 15.09 -5.41
C GLU A 286 0.83 15.56 -6.51
N ASN A 287 0.10 14.64 -7.16
CA ASN A 287 -0.78 14.90 -8.29
C ASN A 287 -2.23 15.10 -7.85
N VAL A 288 -2.94 16.00 -8.52
CA VAL A 288 -4.39 16.16 -8.37
C VAL A 288 -5.06 15.62 -9.61
N LEU A 289 -5.93 14.63 -9.43
CA LEU A 289 -6.72 14.04 -10.50
C LEU A 289 -8.18 14.42 -10.32
N GLY A 290 -8.92 14.56 -11.40
CA GLY A 290 -10.32 14.89 -11.35
C GLY A 290 -11.15 14.18 -12.39
N SER A 291 -12.43 14.04 -12.09
CA SER A 291 -13.44 13.71 -13.09
C SER A 291 -14.68 14.55 -12.85
N LEU A 292 -15.31 14.96 -13.95
CA LEU A 292 -16.57 15.68 -13.97
C LEU A 292 -17.55 14.94 -14.87
N VAL A 293 -18.84 15.02 -14.54
CA VAL A 293 -19.89 14.66 -15.48
C VAL A 293 -20.63 15.96 -15.82
N ILE A 294 -20.66 16.28 -17.09
CA ILE A 294 -21.44 17.38 -17.64
C ILE A 294 -22.67 16.80 -18.33
N ASN A 295 -23.77 17.55 -18.29
CA ASN A 295 -25.00 17.23 -19.00
C ASN A 295 -25.25 18.32 -20.04
N ILE A 296 -25.49 17.90 -21.28
CA ILE A 296 -25.76 18.76 -22.45
C ILE A 296 -27.19 18.47 -22.91
N GLU A 297 -27.95 19.52 -23.22
CA GLU A 297 -29.30 19.37 -23.77
C GLU A 297 -29.24 18.75 -25.19
N GLU A 298 -30.25 17.94 -25.55
CA GLU A 298 -30.27 17.24 -26.85
C GLU A 298 -30.23 18.16 -28.07
N LYS A 299 -30.71 19.39 -27.93
CA LYS A 299 -30.65 20.40 -29.03
C LYS A 299 -29.24 20.83 -29.40
N ASP A 300 -28.26 20.62 -28.52
CA ASP A 300 -26.85 21.01 -28.70
C ASP A 300 -25.97 19.79 -29.09
N LYS A 301 -26.58 18.82 -29.78
CA LYS A 301 -25.98 17.52 -30.09
C LYS A 301 -25.05 17.54 -31.33
N GLU A 302 -25.01 18.65 -32.09
CA GLU A 302 -24.14 18.85 -33.23
C GLU A 302 -22.85 19.54 -32.74
#